data_dee7bbe3dccb42a8b41e3b9d2d6e0e39
#
_entry.id   dee7bbe3dccb42a8b41e3b9d2d6e0e39
#
_cell.length_a   1.000
_cell.length_b   1.000
_cell.length_c   1.000
_cell.angle_alpha   90.00
_cell.angle_beta   90.00
_cell.angle_gamma   90.00
#
_symmetry.space_group_name_H-M   'P 1'
#
loop_
_entity.id
_entity.type
_entity.pdbx_description
1 polymer ?
#
loop_
_entity_poly.entity_id
_entity_poly.type
_entity_poly.pdbx_seq_one_letter_code
_entity_poly.pdbx_strand_id
1 'polypeptide(L)'
;MSKIKLDQKLNRVEVEQFEIGNEIVFNYFNNLPSNEREDKLFRALYIGVLALMEDRISAFLSKTSNELGTELESLKLIFDMKKELFYKTTIKGSLAEDDIAEYLNEYFKEKKMKDIALLTGNETGILPRNKTGDIICKINGDANLKVSIECKFDKSIRLGEIDKKDIFTRKTDTAWSQLIESDANRNSKVSIIVFDISLVDNSILRAVENVGFIESIGFIAIIDSQRGDYTNLATAYMLARDIAINAKKIELDKGILMILINRIIKDINEVKKIKDLVESNIENNKAILKQLEKSILILKFNQQYLTKFLNDGILSKKDLLDFYMGEDIKDRFKLIEKEINEL
;
A
#
# COMPACT_ATOMS: atom_id res chain seq x y z
N MET A 1 32.82 7.50 -12.67
CA MET A 1 32.35 8.51 -11.71
C MET A 1 30.87 8.72 -11.92
N SER A 2 30.09 8.92 -10.85
CA SER A 2 28.65 9.17 -10.98
C SER A 2 28.45 10.55 -11.58
N LYS A 3 27.57 10.65 -12.61
CA LYS A 3 27.17 11.92 -13.23
C LYS A 3 26.23 12.75 -12.34
N ILE A 4 25.82 12.20 -11.19
CA ILE A 4 24.91 12.84 -10.24
C ILE A 4 25.65 13.00 -8.92
N LYS A 5 25.72 14.22 -8.41
CA LYS A 5 26.30 14.58 -7.11
C LYS A 5 25.23 15.20 -6.22
N LEU A 6 25.26 14.87 -4.94
CA LEU A 6 24.34 15.42 -3.95
C LEU A 6 25.07 16.40 -3.04
N ASP A 7 24.59 17.61 -2.95
CA ASP A 7 25.03 18.61 -1.97
C ASP A 7 24.02 18.65 -0.82
N GLN A 8 24.34 17.93 0.26
CA GLN A 8 23.48 17.84 1.44
C GLN A 8 23.35 19.16 2.21
N LYS A 9 24.32 20.09 2.08
CA LYS A 9 24.28 21.37 2.78
C LYS A 9 23.31 22.35 2.12
N LEU A 10 23.19 22.28 0.81
CA LEU A 10 22.35 23.16 0.01
C LEU A 10 21.06 22.47 -0.47
N ASN A 11 20.81 21.23 -0.08
CA ASN A 11 19.67 20.40 -0.52
C ASN A 11 19.50 20.41 -2.05
N ARG A 12 20.62 20.27 -2.79
CA ARG A 12 20.58 20.29 -4.25
C ARG A 12 21.23 19.07 -4.87
N VAL A 13 20.74 18.74 -6.06
CA VAL A 13 21.28 17.69 -6.92
C VAL A 13 22.03 18.37 -8.07
N GLU A 14 23.32 18.09 -8.21
CA GLU A 14 24.13 18.53 -9.34
C GLU A 14 24.22 17.40 -10.35
N VAL A 15 23.87 17.69 -11.59
CA VAL A 15 23.89 16.73 -12.70
C VAL A 15 24.93 17.20 -13.72
N GLU A 16 25.93 16.37 -13.99
CA GLU A 16 26.89 16.63 -15.06
C GLU A 16 26.24 16.46 -16.44
N GLN A 17 26.82 17.06 -17.46
CA GLN A 17 26.30 17.01 -18.84
C GLN A 17 26.10 15.55 -19.29
N PHE A 18 24.88 15.25 -19.75
CA PHE A 18 24.52 13.93 -20.29
C PHE A 18 23.61 14.07 -21.50
N GLU A 19 23.57 13.03 -22.32
CA GLU A 19 22.70 12.96 -23.49
C GLU A 19 21.63 11.89 -23.26
N ILE A 20 20.39 12.18 -23.73
CA ILE A 20 19.28 11.23 -23.66
C ILE A 20 18.95 10.80 -25.09
N GLY A 21 19.36 9.58 -25.46
CA GLY A 21 19.04 8.97 -26.74
C GLY A 21 17.71 8.23 -26.71
N ASN A 22 16.60 8.98 -26.64
CA ASN A 22 15.26 8.40 -26.66
C ASN A 22 14.36 9.20 -27.60
N GLU A 23 13.71 8.53 -28.52
CA GLU A 23 12.90 9.14 -29.58
C GLU A 23 11.68 9.89 -29.04
N ILE A 24 11.00 9.37 -28.03
CA ILE A 24 9.83 10.01 -27.40
C ILE A 24 10.26 11.31 -26.74
N VAL A 25 11.35 11.28 -25.96
CA VAL A 25 11.91 12.48 -25.30
C VAL A 25 12.34 13.50 -26.34
N PHE A 26 13.02 13.07 -27.41
CA PHE A 26 13.43 13.94 -28.51
C PHE A 26 12.24 14.62 -29.17
N ASN A 27 11.23 13.86 -29.58
CA ASN A 27 10.04 14.37 -30.25
C ASN A 27 9.25 15.34 -29.37
N TYR A 28 9.14 15.07 -28.07
CA TYR A 28 8.52 15.98 -27.12
C TYR A 28 9.23 17.33 -27.08
N PHE A 29 10.56 17.33 -26.90
CA PHE A 29 11.33 18.57 -26.81
C PHE A 29 11.50 19.26 -28.18
N ASN A 30 11.48 18.53 -29.28
CA ASN A 30 11.52 19.10 -30.62
C ASN A 30 10.29 19.96 -30.93
N ASN A 31 9.13 19.55 -30.43
CA ASN A 31 7.86 20.28 -30.61
C ASN A 31 7.68 21.47 -29.65
N LEU A 32 8.63 21.70 -28.71
CA LEU A 32 8.58 22.81 -27.77
C LEU A 32 9.43 24.00 -28.24
N PRO A 33 8.96 25.24 -27.97
CA PRO A 33 9.78 26.43 -28.12
C PRO A 33 11.06 26.35 -27.29
N SER A 34 12.15 26.91 -27.82
CA SER A 34 13.47 26.79 -27.18
C SER A 34 13.52 27.36 -25.76
N ASN A 35 12.75 28.39 -25.49
CA ASN A 35 12.67 29.08 -24.20
C ASN A 35 11.87 28.31 -23.15
N GLU A 36 11.11 27.29 -23.52
CA GLU A 36 10.32 26.47 -22.59
C GLU A 36 10.99 25.13 -22.25
N ARG A 37 12.00 24.71 -23.02
CA ARG A 37 12.60 23.37 -22.92
C ARG A 37 13.21 23.10 -21.55
N GLU A 38 13.90 24.08 -20.99
CA GLU A 38 14.56 23.95 -19.69
C GLU A 38 13.54 23.80 -18.55
N ASP A 39 12.52 24.65 -18.49
CA ASP A 39 11.46 24.56 -17.49
C ASP A 39 10.69 23.23 -17.57
N LYS A 40 10.39 22.79 -18.81
CA LYS A 40 9.73 21.49 -19.03
C LYS A 40 10.59 20.30 -18.63
N LEU A 41 11.91 20.39 -18.82
CA LEU A 41 12.83 19.35 -18.38
C LEU A 41 12.84 19.22 -16.85
N PHE A 42 12.97 20.34 -16.12
CA PHE A 42 12.91 20.35 -14.67
C PHE A 42 11.57 19.82 -14.14
N ARG A 43 10.48 20.22 -14.78
CA ARG A 43 9.16 19.73 -14.41
C ARG A 43 8.97 18.23 -14.67
N ALA A 44 9.48 17.73 -15.81
CA ALA A 44 9.46 16.30 -16.12
C ALA A 44 10.30 15.50 -15.12
N LEU A 45 11.46 16.03 -14.70
CA LEU A 45 12.33 15.42 -13.71
C LEU A 45 11.65 15.37 -12.33
N TYR A 46 11.01 16.47 -11.91
CA TYR A 46 10.24 16.55 -10.67
C TYR A 46 9.06 15.58 -10.65
N ILE A 47 8.27 15.55 -11.73
CA ILE A 47 7.14 14.61 -11.88
C ILE A 47 7.64 13.16 -11.88
N GLY A 48 8.77 12.88 -12.57
CA GLY A 48 9.38 11.57 -12.59
C GLY A 48 9.85 11.12 -11.21
N VAL A 49 10.47 12.00 -10.44
CA VAL A 49 10.89 11.70 -9.06
C VAL A 49 9.69 11.48 -8.15
N LEU A 50 8.66 12.34 -8.20
CA LEU A 50 7.42 12.14 -7.45
C LEU A 50 6.73 10.83 -7.82
N ALA A 51 6.69 10.50 -9.13
CA ALA A 51 6.12 9.25 -9.60
C ALA A 51 6.92 8.04 -9.12
N LEU A 52 8.26 8.17 -8.98
CA LEU A 52 9.14 7.15 -8.40
C LEU A 52 8.97 7.02 -6.89
N MET A 53 8.65 8.10 -6.18
CA MET A 53 8.43 8.10 -4.73
C MET A 53 7.03 7.61 -4.34
N GLU A 54 6.03 7.94 -5.15
CA GLU A 54 4.63 7.62 -4.83
C GLU A 54 4.16 6.45 -5.67
N ASP A 55 4.39 5.28 -5.61
CA ASP A 55 3.82 4.08 -6.28
C ASP A 55 2.77 4.29 -7.42
N ARG A 56 2.50 5.55 -7.79
CA ARG A 56 1.58 5.95 -8.86
C ARG A 56 2.10 5.63 -10.25
N ILE A 57 3.36 5.23 -10.38
CA ILE A 57 3.89 4.74 -11.66
C ILE A 57 3.14 3.50 -12.13
N SER A 58 2.75 2.60 -11.25
CA SER A 58 1.99 1.42 -11.66
C SER A 58 0.60 1.78 -12.20
N ALA A 59 -0.07 2.78 -11.61
CA ALA A 59 -1.33 3.31 -12.10
C ALA A 59 -1.15 4.12 -13.40
N PHE A 60 -0.10 4.92 -13.51
CA PHE A 60 0.27 5.65 -14.72
C PHE A 60 0.65 4.69 -15.86
N LEU A 61 1.48 3.69 -15.58
CA LEU A 61 1.88 2.65 -16.54
C LEU A 61 0.71 1.76 -16.97
N SER A 62 -0.20 1.44 -16.06
CA SER A 62 -1.42 0.69 -16.38
C SER A 62 -2.37 1.49 -17.29
N LYS A 63 -2.42 2.81 -17.12
CA LYS A 63 -3.27 3.71 -17.92
C LYS A 63 -2.70 4.00 -19.31
N THR A 64 -1.37 4.00 -19.44
CA THR A 64 -0.64 4.24 -20.71
C THR A 64 -0.26 2.95 -21.45
N SER A 65 -0.36 1.78 -20.84
CA SER A 65 -0.03 0.49 -21.47
C SER A 65 -0.89 0.18 -22.70
N ASN A 66 -2.10 0.73 -22.77
CA ASN A 66 -2.96 0.58 -23.94
C ASN A 66 -2.54 1.43 -25.16
N GLU A 67 -1.63 2.41 -24.96
CA GLU A 67 -1.22 3.34 -26.02
C GLU A 67 0.20 3.12 -26.53
N LEU A 68 1.08 2.46 -25.78
CA LEU A 68 2.53 2.36 -26.07
C LEU A 68 3.09 0.93 -26.21
N GLY A 69 2.27 -0.12 -26.11
CA GLY A 69 2.66 -1.49 -26.45
C GLY A 69 3.78 -2.11 -25.59
N THR A 70 4.59 -2.98 -26.20
CA THR A 70 5.60 -3.85 -25.56
C THR A 70 6.73 -3.14 -24.81
N GLU A 71 7.03 -1.89 -25.13
CA GLU A 71 8.09 -1.11 -24.44
C GLU A 71 7.66 -0.75 -23.00
N LEU A 72 6.39 -0.50 -22.80
CA LEU A 72 5.84 -0.21 -21.49
C LEU A 72 5.68 -1.44 -20.60
N GLU A 73 5.39 -2.60 -21.20
CA GLU A 73 5.41 -3.88 -20.47
C GLU A 73 6.83 -4.21 -19.99
N SER A 74 7.84 -3.96 -20.82
CA SER A 74 9.24 -4.12 -20.41
C SER A 74 9.64 -3.14 -19.30
N LEU A 75 9.17 -1.90 -19.34
CA LEU A 75 9.40 -0.90 -18.31
C LEU A 75 8.67 -1.24 -17.00
N LYS A 76 7.45 -1.78 -17.10
CA LYS A 76 6.69 -2.30 -15.96
C LYS A 76 7.42 -3.49 -15.32
N LEU A 77 7.91 -4.42 -16.14
CA LEU A 77 8.67 -5.58 -15.68
C LEU A 77 9.96 -5.15 -14.96
N ILE A 78 10.71 -4.19 -15.53
CA ILE A 78 11.93 -3.62 -14.93
C ILE A 78 11.58 -2.88 -13.63
N PHE A 79 10.45 -2.19 -13.59
CA PHE A 79 9.98 -1.49 -12.40
C PHE A 79 9.57 -2.47 -11.30
N ASP A 80 8.80 -3.50 -11.65
CA ASP A 80 8.41 -4.57 -10.72
C ASP A 80 9.62 -5.35 -10.21
N MET A 81 10.62 -5.62 -11.07
CA MET A 81 11.89 -6.22 -10.66
C MET A 81 12.74 -5.28 -9.77
N LYS A 82 12.79 -3.97 -10.07
CA LYS A 82 13.44 -2.98 -9.19
C LYS A 82 12.70 -2.81 -7.88
N LYS A 83 11.37 -2.84 -7.91
CA LYS A 83 10.52 -2.85 -6.73
C LYS A 83 10.84 -4.06 -5.86
N GLU A 84 10.92 -5.28 -6.41
CA GLU A 84 11.36 -6.47 -5.68
C GLU A 84 12.78 -6.36 -5.12
N LEU A 85 13.73 -5.77 -5.87
CA LEU A 85 15.10 -5.57 -5.41
C LEU A 85 15.20 -4.50 -4.32
N PHE A 86 14.46 -3.40 -4.45
CA PHE A 86 14.39 -2.36 -3.42
C PHE A 86 13.73 -2.89 -2.14
N TYR A 87 12.76 -3.79 -2.27
CA TYR A 87 12.09 -4.47 -1.16
C TYR A 87 12.98 -5.52 -0.45
N LYS A 88 14.10 -5.90 -1.02
CA LYS A 88 15.06 -6.86 -0.43
C LYS A 88 16.20 -6.22 0.35
N THR A 89 16.29 -4.90 0.45
CA THR A 89 17.42 -4.23 1.12
C THR A 89 17.09 -3.85 2.57
N THR A 90 18.09 -3.95 3.43
CA THR A 90 18.07 -3.62 4.87
C THR A 90 17.53 -2.19 5.16
N ILE A 91 17.67 -1.28 4.22
CA ILE A 91 17.18 0.12 4.30
C ILE A 91 15.64 0.15 4.38
N LYS A 92 14.96 -0.78 3.76
CA LYS A 92 13.50 -0.83 3.76
C LYS A 92 12.91 -1.30 5.09
N GLY A 93 13.56 -2.25 5.77
CA GLY A 93 13.12 -2.67 7.11
C GLY A 93 13.02 -1.46 8.04
N SER A 94 14.07 -0.64 8.08
CA SER A 94 14.12 0.57 8.92
C SER A 94 13.03 1.60 8.54
N LEU A 95 12.82 1.89 7.25
CA LEU A 95 11.77 2.83 6.82
C LEU A 95 10.36 2.32 7.15
N ALA A 96 10.13 1.01 7.02
CA ALA A 96 8.83 0.43 7.34
C ALA A 96 8.54 0.38 8.86
N GLU A 97 9.58 0.23 9.69
CA GLU A 97 9.48 0.35 11.14
C GLU A 97 9.14 1.79 11.55
N ASP A 98 9.77 2.78 10.90
CA ASP A 98 9.49 4.21 11.09
C ASP A 98 8.03 4.53 10.73
N ASP A 99 7.56 4.09 9.56
CA ASP A 99 6.17 4.29 9.09
C ASP A 99 5.15 3.68 10.06
N ILE A 100 5.42 2.48 10.58
CA ILE A 100 4.55 1.81 11.57
C ILE A 100 4.52 2.59 12.89
N ALA A 101 5.66 3.05 13.37
CA ALA A 101 5.72 3.81 14.62
C ALA A 101 5.02 5.16 14.48
N GLU A 102 5.16 5.84 13.35
CA GLU A 102 4.47 7.09 13.03
C GLU A 102 2.96 6.87 12.96
N TYR A 103 2.50 5.88 12.19
CA TYR A 103 1.09 5.51 12.10
C TYR A 103 0.47 5.25 13.47
N LEU A 104 1.13 4.47 14.34
CA LEU A 104 0.63 4.18 15.66
C LEU A 104 0.52 5.42 16.53
N ASN A 105 1.52 6.32 16.50
CA ASN A 105 1.47 7.57 17.25
C ASN A 105 0.36 8.50 16.76
N GLU A 106 0.12 8.57 15.43
CA GLU A 106 -1.02 9.31 14.87
C GLU A 106 -2.35 8.69 15.28
N TYR A 107 -2.47 7.37 15.19
CA TYR A 107 -3.64 6.64 15.66
C TYR A 107 -3.94 6.88 17.14
N PHE A 108 -2.92 6.84 18.00
CA PHE A 108 -3.09 7.13 19.42
C PHE A 108 -3.58 8.56 19.67
N LYS A 109 -3.05 9.52 18.94
CA LYS A 109 -3.47 10.92 19.00
C LYS A 109 -4.92 11.09 18.55
N GLU A 110 -5.30 10.48 17.43
CA GLU A 110 -6.66 10.52 16.90
C GLU A 110 -7.66 9.94 17.91
N LYS A 111 -7.35 8.78 18.51
CA LYS A 111 -8.17 8.12 19.53
C LYS A 111 -8.04 8.75 20.93
N LYS A 112 -7.30 9.86 21.08
CA LYS A 112 -7.04 10.54 22.35
C LYS A 112 -6.45 9.63 23.41
N MET A 113 -5.63 8.67 23.00
CA MET A 113 -4.90 7.77 23.89
C MET A 113 -3.60 8.46 24.37
N LYS A 114 -3.12 8.05 25.54
CA LYS A 114 -1.82 8.50 26.08
C LYS A 114 -0.70 7.51 25.82
N ASP A 115 -0.92 6.60 24.89
CA ASP A 115 0.04 5.58 24.50
C ASP A 115 1.12 6.20 23.60
N ILE A 116 2.34 5.61 23.62
CA ILE A 116 3.48 6.13 22.88
C ILE A 116 4.20 4.95 22.23
N ALA A 117 4.35 4.98 20.91
CA ALA A 117 5.17 4.04 20.15
C ALA A 117 6.60 4.58 19.98
N LEU A 118 7.59 3.78 20.34
CA LEU A 118 9.01 4.11 20.31
C LEU A 118 9.76 3.05 19.50
N LEU A 119 10.61 3.49 18.59
CA LEU A 119 11.53 2.62 17.85
C LEU A 119 12.61 2.09 18.78
N THR A 120 12.84 0.78 18.75
CA THR A 120 13.82 0.08 19.57
C THR A 120 14.67 -0.93 18.81
N GLY A 121 14.48 -1.08 17.50
CA GLY A 121 15.18 -2.04 16.66
C GLY A 121 16.71 -1.86 16.63
N ASN A 122 17.21 -0.67 16.97
CA ASN A 122 18.65 -0.40 17.10
C ASN A 122 19.22 -0.61 18.50
N GLU A 123 18.35 -0.81 19.49
CA GLU A 123 18.73 -0.95 20.90
C GLU A 123 18.73 -2.43 21.31
N THR A 124 19.74 -2.87 22.07
CA THR A 124 19.72 -4.17 22.71
C THR A 124 18.70 -4.19 23.84
N GLY A 125 17.89 -5.25 23.91
CA GLY A 125 16.94 -5.44 25.00
C GLY A 125 17.58 -6.10 26.22
N ILE A 126 16.77 -6.85 26.98
CA ILE A 126 17.20 -7.57 28.18
C ILE A 126 18.07 -8.78 27.81
N LEU A 127 17.77 -9.43 26.70
CA LEU A 127 18.53 -10.58 26.24
C LEU A 127 19.88 -10.13 25.64
N PRO A 128 21.01 -10.78 26.02
CA PRO A 128 22.32 -10.36 25.56
C PRO A 128 22.45 -10.38 24.04
N ARG A 129 22.88 -9.26 23.45
CA ARG A 129 23.07 -9.07 22.00
C ARG A 129 21.81 -9.29 21.16
N ASN A 130 20.63 -9.21 21.78
CA ASN A 130 19.35 -9.38 21.12
C ASN A 130 18.69 -8.02 20.90
N LYS A 131 18.19 -7.78 19.67
CA LYS A 131 17.50 -6.55 19.24
C LYS A 131 16.05 -6.78 18.87
N THR A 132 15.53 -8.01 18.98
CA THR A 132 14.15 -8.38 18.66
C THR A 132 13.17 -7.49 19.42
N GLY A 133 12.10 -7.08 18.75
CA GLY A 133 11.17 -6.07 19.22
C GLY A 133 11.56 -4.71 18.67
N ASP A 134 11.15 -4.42 17.43
CA ASP A 134 11.54 -3.22 16.68
C ASP A 134 10.86 -1.97 17.24
N ILE A 135 9.63 -2.11 17.76
CA ILE A 135 8.85 -1.03 18.34
C ILE A 135 8.31 -1.44 19.71
N ILE A 136 8.37 -0.52 20.65
CA ILE A 136 7.71 -0.65 21.95
C ILE A 136 6.61 0.38 22.09
N CYS A 137 5.38 -0.07 22.35
CA CYS A 137 4.28 0.79 22.72
C CYS A 137 4.11 0.82 24.24
N LYS A 138 4.32 1.99 24.85
CA LYS A 138 4.07 2.24 26.28
C LYS A 138 2.61 2.62 26.47
N ILE A 139 1.85 1.79 27.14
CA ILE A 139 0.41 2.03 27.40
C ILE A 139 0.27 3.12 28.47
N ASN A 140 -0.49 4.16 28.15
CA ASN A 140 -0.66 5.35 28.98
C ASN A 140 0.67 6.00 29.42
N GLY A 141 1.75 5.82 28.66
CA GLY A 141 3.09 6.27 29.00
C GLY A 141 3.80 5.44 30.09
N ASP A 142 3.20 4.37 30.61
CA ASP A 142 3.80 3.53 31.66
C ASP A 142 4.91 2.65 31.08
N ALA A 143 6.12 2.79 31.64
CA ALA A 143 7.29 2.00 31.24
C ALA A 143 7.18 0.52 31.59
N ASN A 144 6.31 0.12 32.52
CA ASN A 144 6.11 -1.25 32.95
C ASN A 144 4.96 -1.96 32.23
N LEU A 145 4.14 -1.18 31.51
CA LEU A 145 2.99 -1.71 30.78
C LEU A 145 3.21 -1.48 29.29
N LYS A 146 3.77 -2.51 28.63
CA LYS A 146 4.26 -2.43 27.26
C LYS A 146 3.66 -3.51 26.36
N VAL A 147 3.48 -3.17 25.10
CA VAL A 147 3.28 -4.08 23.99
C VAL A 147 4.50 -3.95 23.08
N SER A 148 5.15 -5.06 22.74
CA SER A 148 6.25 -5.07 21.76
C SER A 148 5.71 -5.43 20.38
N ILE A 149 6.32 -4.84 19.35
CA ILE A 149 6.00 -5.10 17.96
C ILE A 149 7.28 -5.49 17.25
N GLU A 150 7.23 -6.61 16.55
CA GLU A 150 8.28 -7.09 15.67
C GLU A 150 7.84 -6.96 14.23
N CYS A 151 8.65 -6.37 13.37
CA CYS A 151 8.33 -6.10 11.97
C CYS A 151 9.10 -7.06 11.06
N LYS A 152 8.41 -7.80 10.19
CA LYS A 152 9.01 -8.76 9.28
C LYS A 152 8.55 -8.51 7.85
N PHE A 153 9.45 -7.93 7.07
CA PHE A 153 9.23 -7.57 5.67
C PHE A 153 10.04 -8.44 4.72
N ASP A 154 10.16 -9.73 5.03
CA ASP A 154 10.80 -10.72 4.18
C ASP A 154 10.00 -12.04 4.16
N LYS A 155 10.20 -12.83 3.10
CA LYS A 155 9.52 -14.13 2.92
C LYS A 155 10.18 -15.27 3.65
N SER A 156 11.21 -15.03 4.44
CA SER A 156 11.99 -16.08 5.10
C SER A 156 11.30 -16.66 6.33
N ILE A 157 10.41 -15.87 6.93
CA ILE A 157 9.70 -16.24 8.17
C ILE A 157 8.45 -17.04 7.84
N ARG A 158 8.36 -18.25 8.41
CA ARG A 158 7.17 -19.10 8.35
C ARG A 158 6.41 -19.05 9.66
N LEU A 159 5.17 -19.55 9.67
CA LEU A 159 4.35 -19.60 10.89
C LEU A 159 5.07 -20.36 11.99
N GLY A 160 5.53 -21.58 11.71
CA GLY A 160 6.22 -22.43 12.65
C GLY A 160 5.33 -22.99 13.76
N GLU A 161 5.97 -23.69 14.68
CA GLU A 161 5.41 -24.21 15.93
C GLU A 161 6.47 -24.07 17.01
N ILE A 162 6.08 -23.92 18.28
CA ILE A 162 7.02 -23.74 19.41
C ILE A 162 8.02 -24.91 19.49
N ASP A 163 7.54 -26.14 19.31
CA ASP A 163 8.31 -27.37 19.55
C ASP A 163 9.27 -27.71 18.40
N LYS A 164 9.24 -27.00 17.30
CA LYS A 164 10.03 -27.30 16.09
C LYS A 164 11.22 -26.38 15.88
N LYS A 165 11.57 -25.51 16.84
CA LYS A 165 12.80 -24.73 16.74
C LYS A 165 13.99 -25.68 16.82
N ASP A 166 14.69 -25.91 15.71
CA ASP A 166 15.95 -26.62 15.73
C ASP A 166 17.01 -25.75 16.43
N ILE A 167 17.34 -26.14 17.66
CA ILE A 167 18.29 -25.44 18.53
C ILE A 167 19.69 -25.38 17.88
N PHE A 168 19.96 -26.27 16.92
CA PHE A 168 21.27 -26.41 16.29
C PHE A 168 21.43 -25.68 14.98
N THR A 169 20.35 -25.24 14.36
CA THR A 169 20.40 -24.48 13.11
C THR A 169 19.81 -23.07 13.28
N ARG A 170 20.65 -22.05 13.09
CA ARG A 170 20.24 -20.63 13.08
C ARG A 170 19.24 -20.28 11.96
N LYS A 171 18.76 -21.24 11.19
CA LYS A 171 18.00 -21.03 9.94
C LYS A 171 16.48 -21.10 10.10
N THR A 172 15.94 -21.19 11.30
CA THR A 172 14.50 -21.42 11.49
C THR A 172 13.87 -20.43 12.46
N ASP A 173 14.05 -19.13 12.19
CA ASP A 173 13.20 -18.16 12.84
C ASP A 173 11.78 -18.30 12.29
N THR A 174 10.82 -18.43 13.20
CA THR A 174 9.41 -18.56 12.91
C THR A 174 8.64 -17.42 13.54
N ALA A 175 7.42 -17.15 13.07
CA ALA A 175 6.57 -16.13 13.69
C ALA A 175 6.40 -16.39 15.21
N TRP A 176 6.24 -17.66 15.59
CA TRP A 176 6.16 -18.07 16.99
C TRP A 176 7.41 -17.73 17.79
N SER A 177 8.58 -18.09 17.28
CA SER A 177 9.84 -17.84 18.01
C SER A 177 10.13 -16.34 18.14
N GLN A 178 9.84 -15.56 17.09
CA GLN A 178 10.05 -14.12 17.09
C GLN A 178 9.11 -13.40 18.09
N LEU A 179 7.86 -13.82 18.19
CA LEU A 179 6.93 -13.27 19.19
C LEU A 179 7.40 -13.53 20.63
N ILE A 180 7.80 -14.75 20.94
CA ILE A 180 8.31 -15.11 22.28
C ILE A 180 9.59 -14.33 22.58
N GLU A 181 10.49 -14.24 21.61
CA GLU A 181 11.77 -13.56 21.76
C GLU A 181 11.56 -12.06 21.97
N SER A 182 10.64 -11.43 21.21
CA SER A 182 10.27 -10.02 21.37
C SER A 182 9.68 -9.74 22.76
N ASP A 183 8.78 -10.61 23.24
CA ASP A 183 8.19 -10.48 24.58
C ASP A 183 9.26 -10.54 25.66
N ALA A 184 10.10 -11.56 25.64
CA ALA A 184 11.19 -11.76 26.60
C ALA A 184 12.23 -10.64 26.54
N ASN A 185 12.63 -10.22 25.33
CA ASN A 185 13.67 -9.23 25.13
C ASN A 185 13.25 -7.82 25.56
N ARG A 186 11.98 -7.48 25.39
CA ARG A 186 11.44 -6.16 25.74
C ARG A 186 10.69 -6.13 27.07
N ASN A 187 10.51 -7.29 27.73
CA ASN A 187 9.69 -7.44 28.93
C ASN A 187 8.31 -6.81 28.74
N SER A 188 7.69 -7.15 27.61
CA SER A 188 6.34 -6.72 27.27
C SER A 188 5.27 -7.60 27.93
N LYS A 189 4.03 -7.20 27.85
CA LYS A 189 2.90 -8.01 28.35
C LYS A 189 2.28 -8.85 27.24
N VAL A 190 2.36 -8.35 26.02
CA VAL A 190 1.86 -8.98 24.81
C VAL A 190 2.77 -8.54 23.67
N SER A 191 3.05 -9.43 22.74
CA SER A 191 3.81 -9.14 21.53
C SER A 191 2.93 -9.20 20.29
N ILE A 192 3.26 -8.40 19.30
CA ILE A 192 2.64 -8.41 17.98
C ILE A 192 3.75 -8.62 16.94
N ILE A 193 3.54 -9.50 15.98
CA ILE A 193 4.40 -9.59 14.80
C ILE A 193 3.63 -9.08 13.59
N VAL A 194 4.27 -8.19 12.81
CA VAL A 194 3.68 -7.53 11.65
C VAL A 194 4.32 -8.04 10.38
N PHE A 195 3.50 -8.43 9.42
CA PHE A 195 3.91 -8.84 8.09
C PHE A 195 3.25 -7.94 7.04
N ASP A 196 3.98 -7.65 5.97
CA ASP A 196 3.39 -7.03 4.79
C ASP A 196 2.78 -8.10 3.87
N ILE A 197 1.58 -7.87 3.36
CA ILE A 197 0.84 -8.82 2.52
C ILE A 197 1.61 -9.22 1.26
N SER A 198 2.44 -8.33 0.72
CA SER A 198 3.26 -8.58 -0.48
C SER A 198 4.48 -9.46 -0.20
N LEU A 199 4.88 -9.60 1.07
CA LEU A 199 6.12 -10.25 1.49
C LEU A 199 5.91 -11.41 2.48
N VAL A 200 4.69 -11.61 2.96
CA VAL A 200 4.39 -12.67 3.93
C VAL A 200 4.45 -14.06 3.30
N ASP A 201 4.89 -15.06 4.07
CA ASP A 201 4.89 -16.46 3.63
C ASP A 201 3.46 -17.02 3.56
N ASN A 202 3.22 -17.89 2.59
CA ASN A 202 1.92 -18.53 2.40
C ASN A 202 1.43 -19.35 3.59
N SER A 203 2.32 -19.87 4.43
CA SER A 203 1.93 -20.62 5.64
C SER A 203 1.23 -19.71 6.65
N ILE A 204 1.65 -18.44 6.71
CA ILE A 204 1.04 -17.42 7.58
C ILE A 204 -0.30 -16.98 6.99
N LEU A 205 -0.35 -16.67 5.68
CA LEU A 205 -1.59 -16.26 5.01
C LEU A 205 -2.71 -17.30 5.10
N ARG A 206 -2.36 -18.60 5.08
CA ARG A 206 -3.35 -19.68 5.23
C ARG A 206 -3.88 -19.79 6.65
N ALA A 207 -3.08 -19.44 7.64
CA ALA A 207 -3.46 -19.52 9.05
C ALA A 207 -4.11 -18.24 9.57
N VAL A 208 -3.69 -17.10 8.99
CA VAL A 208 -4.11 -15.76 9.43
C VAL A 208 -4.47 -14.93 8.22
N GLU A 209 -5.75 -14.61 8.05
CA GLU A 209 -6.22 -13.82 6.91
C GLU A 209 -5.85 -12.34 7.06
N ASN A 210 -6.05 -11.75 8.24
CA ASN A 210 -5.79 -10.33 8.56
C ASN A 210 -5.11 -10.17 9.91
N VAL A 211 -5.76 -10.60 10.98
CA VAL A 211 -5.26 -10.61 12.35
C VAL A 211 -5.42 -12.02 12.91
N GLY A 212 -4.37 -12.55 13.50
CA GLY A 212 -4.38 -13.84 14.19
C GLY A 212 -3.97 -13.68 15.65
N PHE A 213 -4.54 -14.50 16.52
CA PHE A 213 -4.14 -14.59 17.92
C PHE A 213 -3.48 -15.93 18.19
N ILE A 214 -2.30 -15.90 18.76
CA ILE A 214 -1.57 -17.09 19.20
C ILE A 214 -1.67 -17.14 20.72
N GLU A 215 -2.34 -18.18 21.22
CA GLU A 215 -2.62 -18.33 22.65
C GLU A 215 -1.38 -18.18 23.51
N SER A 216 -1.48 -17.36 24.57
CA SER A 216 -0.41 -17.11 25.56
C SER A 216 0.87 -16.48 25.01
N ILE A 217 0.90 -16.06 23.71
CA ILE A 217 2.10 -15.53 23.07
C ILE A 217 1.83 -14.12 22.53
N GLY A 218 0.84 -13.95 21.64
CA GLY A 218 0.61 -12.63 21.07
C GLY A 218 -0.22 -12.64 19.79
N PHE A 219 -0.05 -11.61 18.98
CA PHE A 219 -0.82 -11.41 17.75
C PHE A 219 0.04 -11.42 16.51
N ILE A 220 -0.55 -11.84 15.41
CA ILE A 220 -0.02 -11.64 14.05
C ILE A 220 -0.92 -10.62 13.37
N ALA A 221 -0.34 -9.60 12.77
CA ALA A 221 -1.05 -8.61 11.97
C ALA A 221 -0.49 -8.59 10.54
N ILE A 222 -1.36 -8.66 9.53
CA ILE A 222 -0.98 -8.55 8.12
C ILE A 222 -1.43 -7.17 7.65
N ILE A 223 -0.48 -6.35 7.20
CA ILE A 223 -0.71 -4.99 6.71
C ILE A 223 -0.50 -4.91 5.20
N ASP A 224 -1.00 -3.86 4.57
CA ASP A 224 -0.68 -3.48 3.19
C ASP A 224 0.03 -2.12 3.20
N SER A 225 1.35 -2.15 3.35
CA SER A 225 2.17 -0.93 3.40
C SER A 225 2.13 -0.14 2.10
N GLN A 226 1.87 -0.81 0.98
CA GLN A 226 1.78 -0.17 -0.33
C GLN A 226 0.55 0.71 -0.47
N ARG A 227 -0.55 0.32 0.19
CA ARG A 227 -1.80 1.09 0.22
C ARG A 227 -1.91 1.98 1.44
N GLY A 228 -0.95 1.93 2.35
CA GLY A 228 -1.02 2.61 3.64
C GLY A 228 -2.11 2.04 4.56
N ASP A 229 -2.53 0.77 4.36
CA ASP A 229 -3.53 0.12 5.20
C ASP A 229 -2.88 -0.60 6.39
N TYR A 230 -2.84 0.08 7.52
CA TYR A 230 -2.37 -0.43 8.80
C TYR A 230 -3.52 -0.79 9.76
N THR A 231 -4.75 -0.89 9.29
CA THR A 231 -5.96 -1.12 10.12
C THR A 231 -5.86 -2.42 10.92
N ASN A 232 -5.28 -3.47 10.33
CA ASN A 232 -5.09 -4.75 11.02
C ASN A 232 -4.10 -4.63 12.19
N LEU A 233 -3.06 -3.82 12.06
CA LEU A 233 -2.14 -3.52 13.14
C LEU A 233 -2.82 -2.75 14.27
N ALA A 234 -3.61 -1.71 13.95
CA ALA A 234 -4.38 -0.98 14.95
C ALA A 234 -5.32 -1.91 15.71
N THR A 235 -5.99 -2.83 15.01
CA THR A 235 -6.88 -3.84 15.61
C THR A 235 -6.09 -4.77 16.55
N ALA A 236 -4.98 -5.32 16.09
CA ALA A 236 -4.13 -6.19 16.91
C ALA A 236 -3.61 -5.45 18.15
N TYR A 237 -3.20 -4.18 17.97
CA TYR A 237 -2.74 -3.34 19.07
C TYR A 237 -3.82 -3.10 20.12
N MET A 238 -5.05 -2.77 19.71
CA MET A 238 -6.14 -2.53 20.66
C MET A 238 -6.45 -3.77 21.48
N LEU A 239 -6.50 -4.95 20.86
CA LEU A 239 -6.69 -6.23 21.55
C LEU A 239 -5.53 -6.54 22.49
N ALA A 240 -4.28 -6.37 22.06
CA ALA A 240 -3.09 -6.58 22.87
C ALA A 240 -3.05 -5.62 24.06
N ARG A 241 -3.42 -4.36 23.84
CA ARG A 241 -3.53 -3.33 24.87
C ARG A 241 -4.52 -3.71 25.95
N ASP A 242 -5.71 -4.13 25.56
CA ASP A 242 -6.78 -4.50 26.49
C ASP A 242 -6.37 -5.74 27.32
N ILE A 243 -5.72 -6.71 26.72
CA ILE A 243 -5.14 -7.86 27.44
C ILE A 243 -4.08 -7.37 28.43
N ALA A 244 -3.14 -6.52 27.99
CA ALA A 244 -2.06 -6.03 28.84
C ALA A 244 -2.55 -5.28 30.08
N ILE A 245 -3.59 -4.43 29.91
CA ILE A 245 -4.20 -3.67 31.02
C ILE A 245 -4.91 -4.61 32.02
N ASN A 246 -5.60 -5.61 31.51
CA ASN A 246 -6.48 -6.44 32.31
C ASN A 246 -5.82 -7.71 32.85
N ALA A 247 -4.62 -8.06 32.37
CA ALA A 247 -3.89 -9.29 32.74
C ALA A 247 -3.64 -9.44 34.26
N LYS A 248 -3.68 -8.36 35.03
CA LYS A 248 -3.50 -8.39 36.50
C LYS A 248 -4.81 -8.51 37.27
N LYS A 249 -5.97 -8.35 36.63
CA LYS A 249 -7.26 -8.19 37.33
C LYS A 249 -8.10 -9.45 37.42
N ILE A 250 -7.81 -10.44 36.61
CA ILE A 250 -8.70 -11.59 36.46
C ILE A 250 -7.86 -12.87 36.33
N GLU A 251 -8.16 -13.89 37.14
CA GLU A 251 -7.97 -15.28 36.78
C GLU A 251 -8.94 -15.57 35.62
N LEU A 252 -8.64 -15.03 34.46
CA LEU A 252 -9.39 -15.30 33.25
C LEU A 252 -9.16 -16.75 32.85
N ASP A 253 -10.24 -17.50 32.72
CA ASP A 253 -10.19 -18.76 31.98
C ASP A 253 -9.65 -18.47 30.58
N LYS A 254 -8.38 -18.86 30.37
CA LYS A 254 -7.65 -18.64 29.11
C LYS A 254 -8.40 -19.17 27.91
N GLY A 255 -9.13 -20.29 28.08
CA GLY A 255 -9.93 -20.90 27.02
C GLY A 255 -11.10 -19.98 26.60
N ILE A 256 -11.80 -19.40 27.57
CA ILE A 256 -12.90 -18.46 27.28
C ILE A 256 -12.37 -17.19 26.61
N LEU A 257 -11.25 -16.65 27.10
CA LEU A 257 -10.63 -15.47 26.48
C LEU A 257 -10.25 -15.73 25.04
N MET A 258 -9.63 -16.88 24.76
CA MET A 258 -9.25 -17.27 23.40
C MET A 258 -10.46 -17.37 22.46
N ILE A 259 -11.55 -18.01 22.91
CA ILE A 259 -12.78 -18.13 22.13
C ILE A 259 -13.35 -16.73 21.81
N LEU A 260 -13.38 -15.83 22.80
CA LEU A 260 -13.89 -14.47 22.60
C LEU A 260 -13.04 -13.67 21.62
N ILE A 261 -11.70 -13.72 21.77
CA ILE A 261 -10.78 -13.00 20.86
C ILE A 261 -10.92 -13.51 19.44
N ASN A 262 -10.90 -14.84 19.23
CA ASN A 262 -11.04 -15.43 17.91
C ASN A 262 -12.39 -15.09 17.28
N ARG A 263 -13.45 -15.01 18.08
CA ARG A 263 -14.77 -14.58 17.60
C ARG A 263 -14.76 -13.11 17.17
N ILE A 264 -14.18 -12.22 17.97
CA ILE A 264 -14.06 -10.80 17.64
C ILE A 264 -13.24 -10.61 16.35
N ILE A 265 -12.11 -11.31 16.22
CA ILE A 265 -11.28 -11.28 15.01
C ILE A 265 -12.06 -11.74 13.79
N LYS A 266 -12.83 -12.83 13.93
CA LYS A 266 -13.68 -13.31 12.84
C LYS A 266 -14.73 -12.26 12.45
N ASP A 267 -15.41 -11.68 13.42
CA ASP A 267 -16.46 -10.67 13.16
C ASP A 267 -15.86 -9.43 12.46
N ILE A 268 -14.65 -8.99 12.86
CA ILE A 268 -13.93 -7.89 12.22
C ILE A 268 -13.59 -8.22 10.76
N ASN A 269 -13.10 -9.44 10.50
CA ASN A 269 -12.77 -9.89 9.16
C ASN A 269 -14.01 -9.93 8.25
N GLU A 270 -15.16 -10.37 8.78
CA GLU A 270 -16.44 -10.36 8.03
C GLU A 270 -16.88 -8.93 7.70
N VAL A 271 -16.74 -7.98 8.63
CA VAL A 271 -17.05 -6.56 8.37
C VAL A 271 -16.13 -5.98 7.29
N LYS A 272 -14.83 -6.33 7.30
CA LYS A 272 -13.89 -5.92 6.26
C LYS A 272 -14.30 -6.45 4.88
N LYS A 273 -14.66 -7.72 4.78
CA LYS A 273 -15.18 -8.32 3.53
C LYS A 273 -16.42 -7.60 3.01
N ILE A 274 -17.34 -7.22 3.91
CA ILE A 274 -18.54 -6.46 3.52
C ILE A 274 -18.13 -5.09 2.96
N LYS A 275 -17.15 -4.40 3.58
CA LYS A 275 -16.63 -3.13 3.09
C LYS A 275 -16.06 -3.28 1.68
N ASP A 276 -15.18 -4.27 1.45
CA ASP A 276 -14.57 -4.53 0.14
C ASP A 276 -15.63 -4.82 -0.94
N LEU A 277 -16.69 -5.56 -0.59
CA LEU A 277 -17.83 -5.81 -1.50
C LEU A 277 -18.60 -4.53 -1.83
N VAL A 278 -18.81 -3.65 -0.85
CA VAL A 278 -19.48 -2.35 -1.07
C VAL A 278 -18.65 -1.48 -2.00
N GLU A 279 -17.34 -1.37 -1.76
CA GLU A 279 -16.42 -0.61 -2.62
C GLU A 279 -16.40 -1.15 -4.04
N SER A 280 -16.34 -2.48 -4.21
CA SER A 280 -16.44 -3.13 -5.52
C SER A 280 -17.78 -2.84 -6.23
N ASN A 281 -18.89 -2.84 -5.49
CA ASN A 281 -20.20 -2.50 -6.05
C ASN A 281 -20.28 -1.03 -6.50
N ILE A 282 -19.68 -0.11 -5.77
CA ILE A 282 -19.59 1.31 -6.17
C ILE A 282 -18.87 1.45 -7.51
N GLU A 283 -17.71 0.81 -7.65
CA GLU A 283 -16.94 0.84 -8.91
C GLU A 283 -17.70 0.19 -10.07
N ASN A 284 -18.38 -0.94 -9.84
CA ASN A 284 -19.23 -1.56 -10.83
C ASN A 284 -20.40 -0.65 -11.26
N ASN A 285 -21.04 0.03 -10.32
CA ASN A 285 -22.13 0.98 -10.62
C ASN A 285 -21.60 2.18 -11.43
N LYS A 286 -20.43 2.71 -11.12
CA LYS A 286 -19.78 3.76 -11.93
C LYS A 286 -19.52 3.29 -13.36
N ALA A 287 -19.05 2.05 -13.54
CA ALA A 287 -18.82 1.48 -14.87
C ALA A 287 -20.16 1.34 -15.67
N ILE A 288 -21.23 0.90 -15.02
CA ILE A 288 -22.57 0.80 -15.62
C ILE A 288 -23.07 2.18 -16.03
N LEU A 289 -22.94 3.19 -15.17
CA LEU A 289 -23.34 4.56 -15.48
C LEU A 289 -22.58 5.11 -16.70
N LYS A 290 -21.26 4.91 -16.75
CA LYS A 290 -20.44 5.31 -17.92
C LYS A 290 -20.95 4.66 -19.21
N GLN A 291 -21.25 3.37 -19.17
CA GLN A 291 -21.74 2.66 -20.35
C GLN A 291 -23.14 3.14 -20.77
N LEU A 292 -24.00 3.41 -19.80
CA LEU A 292 -25.36 3.94 -20.04
C LEU A 292 -25.29 5.32 -20.70
N GLU A 293 -24.52 6.24 -20.14
CA GLU A 293 -24.35 7.59 -20.68
C GLU A 293 -23.75 7.59 -22.09
N LYS A 294 -22.76 6.72 -22.33
CA LYS A 294 -22.22 6.51 -23.68
C LYS A 294 -23.30 6.05 -24.65
N SER A 295 -24.14 5.11 -24.25
CA SER A 295 -25.24 4.63 -25.09
C SER A 295 -26.28 5.71 -25.37
N ILE A 296 -26.64 6.51 -24.36
CA ILE A 296 -27.58 7.64 -24.51
C ILE A 296 -27.03 8.68 -25.47
N LEU A 297 -25.74 9.04 -25.38
CA LEU A 297 -25.10 9.99 -26.31
C LEU A 297 -25.14 9.47 -27.75
N ILE A 298 -24.84 8.18 -27.97
CA ILE A 298 -24.91 7.56 -29.30
C ILE A 298 -26.33 7.57 -29.83
N LEU A 299 -27.34 7.27 -29.00
CA LEU A 299 -28.76 7.32 -29.39
C LEU A 299 -29.19 8.73 -29.79
N LYS A 300 -28.84 9.75 -28.99
CA LYS A 300 -29.13 11.17 -29.33
C LYS A 300 -28.50 11.56 -30.64
N PHE A 301 -27.29 11.15 -30.88
CA PHE A 301 -26.56 11.42 -32.11
C PHE A 301 -27.26 10.76 -33.34
N ASN A 302 -27.58 9.46 -33.21
CA ASN A 302 -28.32 8.75 -34.25
C ASN A 302 -29.69 9.40 -34.54
N GLN A 303 -30.38 9.87 -33.50
CA GLN A 303 -31.65 10.57 -33.65
C GLN A 303 -31.52 11.87 -34.46
N GLN A 304 -30.42 12.64 -34.22
CA GLN A 304 -30.14 13.87 -34.96
C GLN A 304 -29.94 13.57 -36.45
N TYR A 305 -29.20 12.52 -36.80
CA TYR A 305 -28.99 12.13 -38.18
C TYR A 305 -30.26 11.61 -38.85
N LEU A 306 -31.05 10.82 -38.12
CA LEU A 306 -32.36 10.39 -38.65
C LEU A 306 -33.27 11.58 -38.91
N THR A 307 -33.36 12.52 -37.98
CA THR A 307 -34.14 13.75 -38.16
C THR A 307 -33.69 14.57 -39.38
N LYS A 308 -32.38 14.72 -39.55
CA LYS A 308 -31.79 15.41 -40.71
C LYS A 308 -32.14 14.67 -42.01
N PHE A 309 -32.03 13.36 -42.05
CA PHE A 309 -32.41 12.55 -43.21
C PHE A 309 -33.87 12.68 -43.56
N LEU A 310 -34.77 12.65 -42.54
CA LEU A 310 -36.20 12.79 -42.77
C LEU A 310 -36.61 14.19 -43.27
N ASN A 311 -35.92 15.24 -42.83
CA ASN A 311 -36.19 16.60 -43.22
C ASN A 311 -35.61 16.96 -44.59
N ASP A 312 -34.38 16.56 -44.85
CA ASP A 312 -33.58 16.99 -46.01
C ASP A 312 -33.57 15.94 -47.14
N GLY A 313 -34.04 14.72 -46.85
CA GLY A 313 -34.06 13.59 -47.79
C GLY A 313 -32.69 13.02 -48.18
N ILE A 314 -31.59 13.63 -47.73
CA ILE A 314 -30.22 13.25 -48.11
C ILE A 314 -29.28 13.37 -46.92
N LEU A 315 -28.45 12.38 -46.73
CA LEU A 315 -27.24 12.47 -45.90
C LEU A 315 -26.02 12.60 -46.78
N SER A 316 -25.25 13.64 -46.57
CA SER A 316 -24.01 13.85 -47.32
C SER A 316 -22.89 12.92 -46.84
N LYS A 317 -21.86 12.74 -47.69
CA LYS A 317 -20.65 11.99 -47.27
C LYS A 317 -19.95 12.67 -46.09
N LYS A 318 -20.08 13.99 -45.97
CA LYS A 318 -19.53 14.77 -44.85
C LYS A 318 -20.25 14.44 -43.54
N ASP A 319 -21.59 14.37 -43.58
CA ASP A 319 -22.38 13.99 -42.41
C ASP A 319 -22.04 12.58 -41.90
N LEU A 320 -21.80 11.65 -42.85
CA LEU A 320 -21.35 10.28 -42.49
C LEU A 320 -19.94 10.24 -41.92
N LEU A 321 -19.05 11.13 -42.38
CA LEU A 321 -17.69 11.27 -41.89
C LEU A 321 -17.68 11.86 -40.49
N ASP A 322 -18.47 12.88 -40.23
CA ASP A 322 -18.66 13.49 -38.91
C ASP A 322 -19.24 12.46 -37.92
N PHE A 323 -20.16 11.61 -38.39
CA PHE A 323 -20.63 10.45 -37.61
C PHE A 323 -19.50 9.48 -37.26
N TYR A 324 -18.64 9.17 -38.22
CA TYR A 324 -17.54 8.19 -38.03
C TYR A 324 -16.47 8.73 -37.10
N MET A 325 -16.15 10.02 -37.18
CA MET A 325 -15.15 10.68 -36.32
C MET A 325 -15.63 10.86 -34.88
N GLY A 326 -16.89 11.21 -34.68
CA GLY A 326 -17.57 11.26 -33.38
C GLY A 326 -16.87 12.15 -32.34
N GLU A 327 -16.12 13.17 -32.78
CA GLU A 327 -15.33 14.03 -31.87
C GLU A 327 -16.21 14.75 -30.85
N ASP A 328 -17.32 15.32 -31.29
CA ASP A 328 -18.29 15.98 -30.39
C ASP A 328 -18.86 15.04 -29.33
N ILE A 329 -19.07 13.78 -29.68
CA ILE A 329 -19.57 12.76 -28.74
C ILE A 329 -18.47 12.39 -27.73
N LYS A 330 -17.25 12.23 -28.20
CA LYS A 330 -16.10 11.89 -27.35
C LYS A 330 -15.85 13.00 -26.33
N ASP A 331 -15.91 14.26 -26.72
CA ASP A 331 -15.66 15.37 -25.80
C ASP A 331 -16.78 15.54 -24.77
N ARG A 332 -18.04 15.37 -25.17
CA ARG A 332 -19.17 15.36 -24.24
C ARG A 332 -19.06 14.19 -23.27
N PHE A 333 -18.67 13.01 -23.74
CA PHE A 333 -18.50 11.84 -22.89
C PHE A 333 -17.38 12.04 -21.85
N LYS A 334 -16.28 12.67 -22.21
CA LYS A 334 -15.20 12.99 -21.27
C LYS A 334 -15.67 13.86 -20.08
N LEU A 335 -16.56 14.81 -20.34
CA LEU A 335 -17.14 15.65 -19.28
C LEU A 335 -18.01 14.83 -18.33
N ILE A 336 -18.90 14.00 -18.89
CA ILE A 336 -19.77 13.10 -18.10
C ILE A 336 -18.93 12.07 -17.32
N GLU A 337 -17.89 11.53 -17.95
CA GLU A 337 -17.01 10.59 -17.28
C GLU A 337 -16.30 11.21 -16.05
N LYS A 338 -15.94 12.47 -16.14
CA LYS A 338 -15.37 13.21 -15.00
C LYS A 338 -16.39 13.34 -13.87
N GLU A 339 -17.62 13.72 -14.16
CA GLU A 339 -18.71 13.83 -13.17
C GLU A 339 -19.00 12.48 -12.49
N ILE A 340 -19.03 11.37 -13.25
CA ILE A 340 -19.23 10.04 -12.69
C ILE A 340 -18.07 9.60 -11.78
N ASN A 341 -16.84 10.01 -12.10
CA ASN A 341 -15.68 9.67 -11.26
C ASN A 341 -15.67 10.47 -9.94
N GLU A 342 -16.30 11.63 -9.91
CA GLU A 342 -16.42 12.48 -8.72
C GLU A 342 -17.55 12.02 -7.77
N LEU A 343 -18.46 11.12 -8.22
CA LEU A 343 -19.43 10.43 -7.39
C LEU A 343 -18.77 9.37 -6.49
#